data_c18f2fc56ca3326b6a81ac0a0c3032d7
#
_entry.id   c18f2fc56ca3326b6a81ac0a0c3032d7
#
_cell.length_a   1.000
_cell.length_b   1.000
_cell.length_c   1.000
_cell.angle_alpha   90.00
_cell.angle_beta   90.00
_cell.angle_gamma   90.00
#
_symmetry.space_group_name_H-M   'P 1'
#
loop_
_entity.id
_entity.type
_entity.pdbx_description
1 polymer ?
#
loop_
_entity_poly.entity_id
_entity_poly.type
_entity_poly.pdbx_seq_one_letter_code
_entity_poly.pdbx_strand_id
1 'polypeptide(L)'
;MASEDIREWIERRFALPRATKSKVTSLSAAVAEGVRPGDAVHLGMTHTRGSAAVWEILRRFYGTDPGFTLLGVQVSSGYSPLVHAGLARKVVTSWAGDSYYTPGPNGAYLRAWKNGVEFEHWSILTFAQRLAAAARGLEWTTTRSLAGSSMETDNAEHVQRLSDGTVAIRALVPDVSIYHAPAADAQGNVLVSPPLMENLSGALAARRGAIVTVDKIVEPEIVREHADMVRVPASAVRAVVEAPLGGHPGGLRPAGVPGVEPYGEDYEFWVDIRNAAKDPAVMDAWIKEWILDADTHQRYLDKLGADRIARLRRRADAGTWREELDESLSTVQLDAAPNAVETAIVAASRALKDRITDLGATAMLAGAGMANLAAWLAAYDLAEDGVLVDLVAEMGLVGYWPRPGEPMLFNQRNFPSCTMLADIDTTLAVLIGGGNARSVGSLGAAQVDKQGNINSTLIPGETLLMGSGGANDVASCATESVLVVAQSKERFLDRVPYITAPGDRVTRLVSTLGVYDKDQGEFVLTGVFDSDTVAAARECKQRCGWDLRVARVVETLDPPTTEEVRTLRVFDPKGWFRS
;
A
#
# COMPACT_ATOMS: atom_id res chain seq x y z
N MET A 1 44.29 -26.44 -42.26
CA MET A 1 43.52 -25.51 -41.42
C MET A 1 44.47 -24.37 -41.09
N ALA A 2 44.16 -23.14 -41.50
CA ALA A 2 44.90 -21.97 -41.08
C ALA A 2 44.85 -21.90 -39.55
N SER A 3 46.03 -21.65 -38.91
CA SER A 3 46.07 -21.47 -37.46
C SER A 3 45.28 -20.21 -37.15
N GLU A 4 44.10 -20.39 -36.55
CA GLU A 4 43.35 -19.30 -35.97
C GLU A 4 44.25 -18.54 -35.00
N ASP A 5 44.27 -17.20 -35.08
CA ASP A 5 44.99 -16.39 -34.09
C ASP A 5 44.43 -16.72 -32.71
N ILE A 6 45.27 -17.06 -31.77
CA ILE A 6 44.89 -17.42 -30.40
C ILE A 6 44.06 -16.31 -29.73
N ARG A 7 44.28 -15.05 -30.09
CA ARG A 7 43.51 -13.90 -29.60
C ARG A 7 42.07 -13.92 -30.12
N GLU A 8 41.88 -14.16 -31.42
CA GLU A 8 40.55 -14.28 -32.02
C GLU A 8 39.78 -15.49 -31.41
N TRP A 9 40.49 -16.62 -31.18
CA TRP A 9 39.90 -17.76 -30.51
C TRP A 9 39.47 -17.43 -29.07
N ILE A 10 40.30 -16.69 -28.28
CA ILE A 10 39.97 -16.25 -26.92
C ILE A 10 38.75 -15.35 -26.97
N GLU A 11 38.74 -14.32 -27.82
CA GLU A 11 37.60 -13.39 -27.92
C GLU A 11 36.31 -14.13 -28.28
N ARG A 12 36.35 -15.02 -29.26
CA ARG A 12 35.18 -15.81 -29.64
C ARG A 12 34.78 -16.83 -28.58
N ARG A 13 35.73 -17.52 -27.96
CA ARG A 13 35.47 -18.60 -26.98
C ARG A 13 34.92 -18.06 -25.67
N PHE A 14 35.36 -16.90 -25.25
CA PHE A 14 34.97 -16.26 -24.00
C PHE A 14 33.98 -15.10 -24.18
N ALA A 15 33.53 -14.87 -25.42
CA ALA A 15 32.42 -13.96 -25.66
C ALA A 15 31.20 -14.34 -24.82
N LEU A 16 30.53 -13.34 -24.22
CA LEU A 16 29.33 -13.59 -23.45
C LEU A 16 28.25 -14.20 -24.35
N PRO A 17 27.66 -15.35 -23.96
CA PRO A 17 26.65 -16.00 -24.76
C PRO A 17 25.39 -15.16 -24.86
N ARG A 18 24.84 -15.03 -26.06
CA ARG A 18 23.54 -14.45 -26.32
C ARG A 18 22.52 -15.57 -26.52
N ALA A 19 21.37 -15.49 -25.84
CA ALA A 19 20.31 -16.47 -26.04
C ALA A 19 19.68 -16.29 -27.43
N THR A 20 19.35 -17.40 -28.04
CA THR A 20 18.72 -17.46 -29.37
C THR A 20 17.20 -17.35 -29.34
N LYS A 21 16.59 -17.51 -28.16
CA LYS A 21 15.13 -17.47 -27.99
C LYS A 21 14.71 -16.16 -27.34
N SER A 22 13.81 -15.43 -28.00
CA SER A 22 13.15 -14.24 -27.49
C SER A 22 11.81 -14.60 -26.84
N LYS A 23 11.50 -13.91 -25.73
CA LYS A 23 10.17 -13.92 -25.07
C LYS A 23 9.36 -12.67 -25.39
N VAL A 24 9.91 -11.81 -26.23
CA VAL A 24 9.22 -10.59 -26.66
C VAL A 24 8.02 -10.96 -27.53
N THR A 25 6.87 -10.40 -27.16
CA THR A 25 5.62 -10.64 -27.88
C THR A 25 4.70 -9.43 -27.76
N SER A 26 3.58 -9.42 -28.48
CA SER A 26 2.57 -8.38 -28.34
C SER A 26 1.75 -8.55 -27.05
N LEU A 27 1.18 -7.46 -26.56
CA LEU A 27 0.35 -7.46 -25.37
C LEU A 27 -0.84 -8.44 -25.49
N SER A 28 -1.52 -8.39 -26.65
CA SER A 28 -2.66 -9.27 -26.93
C SER A 28 -2.25 -10.75 -26.97
N ALA A 29 -1.11 -11.09 -27.60
CA ALA A 29 -0.61 -12.47 -27.63
C ALA A 29 -0.20 -12.95 -26.24
N ALA A 30 0.51 -12.12 -25.45
CA ALA A 30 0.92 -12.46 -24.09
C ALA A 30 -0.28 -12.83 -23.20
N VAL A 31 -1.35 -12.03 -23.24
CA VAL A 31 -2.58 -12.29 -22.48
C VAL A 31 -3.32 -13.48 -23.04
N ALA A 32 -3.45 -13.60 -24.37
CA ALA A 32 -4.15 -14.71 -25.01
C ALA A 32 -3.58 -16.09 -24.68
N GLU A 33 -2.26 -16.17 -24.61
CA GLU A 33 -1.55 -17.42 -24.34
C GLU A 33 -1.32 -17.67 -22.84
N GLY A 34 -1.22 -16.59 -22.05
CA GLY A 34 -0.81 -16.63 -20.65
C GLY A 34 -1.95 -16.73 -19.65
N VAL A 35 -3.11 -16.12 -19.95
CA VAL A 35 -4.25 -16.02 -19.02
C VAL A 35 -5.41 -16.89 -19.50
N ARG A 36 -5.95 -17.72 -18.61
CA ARG A 36 -7.00 -18.71 -18.91
C ARG A 36 -8.16 -18.57 -17.95
N PRO A 37 -9.39 -18.87 -18.37
CA PRO A 37 -10.52 -18.94 -17.43
C PRO A 37 -10.21 -19.85 -16.24
N GLY A 38 -10.64 -19.44 -15.06
CA GLY A 38 -10.40 -20.12 -13.79
C GLY A 38 -9.07 -19.82 -13.12
N ASP A 39 -8.18 -19.07 -13.76
CA ASP A 39 -6.84 -18.77 -13.21
C ASP A 39 -6.87 -17.97 -11.90
N ALA A 40 -5.91 -18.29 -11.04
CA ALA A 40 -5.45 -17.43 -9.97
C ALA A 40 -4.43 -16.44 -10.54
N VAL A 41 -4.89 -15.20 -10.80
CA VAL A 41 -4.10 -14.14 -11.45
C VAL A 41 -3.51 -13.22 -10.38
N HIS A 42 -2.18 -13.23 -10.23
CA HIS A 42 -1.50 -12.30 -9.35
C HIS A 42 -1.26 -10.96 -10.05
N LEU A 43 -1.53 -9.88 -9.34
CA LEU A 43 -1.49 -8.50 -9.83
C LEU A 43 -0.46 -7.69 -9.03
N GLY A 44 0.55 -7.16 -9.70
CA GLY A 44 1.54 -6.26 -9.11
C GLY A 44 0.88 -5.00 -8.55
N MET A 45 1.54 -4.36 -7.58
CA MET A 45 1.00 -3.20 -6.89
C MET A 45 1.89 -1.96 -7.05
N THR A 46 1.34 -0.78 -6.73
CA THR A 46 2.02 0.52 -6.84
C THR A 46 2.79 0.68 -8.16
N HIS A 47 4.09 0.94 -8.14
CA HIS A 47 4.91 1.14 -9.34
C HIS A 47 5.31 -0.15 -10.08
N THR A 48 4.97 -1.34 -9.55
CA THR A 48 5.09 -2.62 -10.30
C THR A 48 3.77 -3.04 -10.95
N ARG A 49 2.76 -2.19 -10.91
CA ARG A 49 1.41 -2.48 -11.42
C ARG A 49 1.41 -2.60 -12.93
N GLY A 50 1.08 -3.77 -13.46
CA GLY A 50 1.01 -4.06 -14.88
C GLY A 50 -0.31 -3.63 -15.53
N SER A 51 -0.68 -2.36 -15.42
CA SER A 51 -1.99 -1.86 -15.87
C SER A 51 -2.27 -2.13 -17.34
N ALA A 52 -1.28 -1.98 -18.23
CA ALA A 52 -1.46 -2.27 -19.65
C ALA A 52 -1.93 -3.72 -19.89
N ALA A 53 -1.32 -4.68 -19.18
CA ALA A 53 -1.75 -6.08 -19.29
C ALA A 53 -3.11 -6.34 -18.60
N VAL A 54 -3.40 -5.63 -17.52
CA VAL A 54 -4.72 -5.69 -16.85
C VAL A 54 -5.82 -5.16 -17.75
N TRP A 55 -5.60 -4.05 -18.46
CA TRP A 55 -6.55 -3.53 -19.45
C TRP A 55 -6.73 -4.50 -20.63
N GLU A 56 -5.69 -5.19 -21.04
CA GLU A 56 -5.81 -6.22 -22.09
C GLU A 56 -6.57 -7.46 -21.61
N ILE A 57 -6.42 -7.86 -20.35
CA ILE A 57 -7.25 -8.91 -19.72
C ILE A 57 -8.72 -8.46 -19.74
N LEU A 58 -9.00 -7.20 -19.38
CA LEU A 58 -10.36 -6.66 -19.41
C LEU A 58 -10.94 -6.67 -20.82
N ARG A 59 -10.21 -6.18 -21.86
CA ARG A 59 -10.66 -6.23 -23.26
C ARG A 59 -11.01 -7.64 -23.72
N ARG A 60 -10.13 -8.59 -23.42
CA ARG A 60 -10.27 -9.98 -23.88
C ARG A 60 -11.44 -10.71 -23.26
N PHE A 61 -11.71 -10.47 -21.99
CA PHE A 61 -12.71 -11.22 -21.23
C PHE A 61 -13.98 -10.43 -20.95
N TYR A 62 -14.08 -9.19 -21.42
CA TYR A 62 -15.29 -8.37 -21.24
C TYR A 62 -16.52 -9.06 -21.80
N GLY A 63 -17.59 -9.07 -21.01
CA GLY A 63 -18.85 -9.74 -21.39
C GLY A 63 -18.81 -11.28 -21.28
N THR A 64 -17.74 -11.84 -20.68
CA THR A 64 -17.64 -13.28 -20.36
C THR A 64 -17.58 -13.49 -18.85
N ASP A 65 -17.70 -14.73 -18.40
CA ASP A 65 -17.49 -15.13 -17.01
C ASP A 65 -16.29 -16.08 -16.92
N PRO A 66 -15.05 -15.54 -16.87
CA PRO A 66 -13.85 -16.38 -16.77
C PRO A 66 -13.63 -16.96 -15.36
N GLY A 67 -14.33 -16.47 -14.34
CA GLY A 67 -14.24 -16.99 -12.97
C GLY A 67 -12.83 -16.85 -12.35
N PHE A 68 -12.14 -15.73 -12.55
CA PHE A 68 -10.80 -15.52 -12.00
C PHE A 68 -10.80 -15.49 -10.48
N THR A 69 -9.69 -15.96 -9.88
CA THR A 69 -9.28 -15.58 -8.54
C THR A 69 -8.22 -14.50 -8.65
N LEU A 70 -8.56 -13.25 -8.27
CA LEU A 70 -7.60 -12.16 -8.29
C LEU A 70 -6.78 -12.17 -6.99
N LEU A 71 -5.46 -12.18 -7.13
CA LEU A 71 -4.51 -12.16 -6.02
C LEU A 71 -3.75 -10.84 -6.04
N GLY A 72 -3.87 -10.03 -5.02
CA GLY A 72 -3.12 -8.78 -4.94
C GLY A 72 -2.95 -8.34 -3.50
N VAL A 73 -1.73 -7.96 -3.11
CA VAL A 73 -1.50 -7.38 -1.79
C VAL A 73 -2.49 -6.24 -1.57
N GLN A 74 -2.69 -5.43 -2.59
CA GLN A 74 -3.67 -4.36 -2.59
C GLN A 74 -4.44 -4.34 -3.91
N VAL A 75 -5.73 -4.63 -3.85
CA VAL A 75 -6.64 -4.38 -4.96
C VAL A 75 -7.33 -3.03 -4.75
N SER A 76 -6.70 -1.96 -5.25
CA SER A 76 -7.20 -0.60 -5.16
C SER A 76 -8.11 -0.26 -6.35
N SER A 77 -8.53 1.02 -6.45
CA SER A 77 -9.40 1.53 -7.53
C SER A 77 -9.02 1.01 -8.93
N GLY A 78 -7.70 0.89 -9.24
CA GLY A 78 -7.24 0.47 -10.56
C GLY A 78 -7.57 -0.96 -10.97
N TYR A 79 -7.96 -1.82 -10.04
CA TYR A 79 -8.41 -3.18 -10.35
C TYR A 79 -9.92 -3.36 -10.25
N SER A 80 -10.63 -2.33 -9.75
CA SER A 80 -12.09 -2.35 -9.63
C SER A 80 -12.84 -2.55 -10.95
N PRO A 81 -12.34 -2.10 -12.14
CA PRO A 81 -12.97 -2.40 -13.42
C PRO A 81 -13.04 -3.90 -13.76
N LEU A 82 -12.04 -4.71 -13.38
CA LEU A 82 -12.07 -6.17 -13.58
C LEU A 82 -13.20 -6.83 -12.78
N VAL A 83 -13.35 -6.42 -11.52
CA VAL A 83 -14.37 -6.97 -10.62
C VAL A 83 -15.75 -6.48 -11.01
N HIS A 84 -15.88 -5.20 -11.39
CA HIS A 84 -17.13 -4.63 -11.90
C HIS A 84 -17.62 -5.33 -13.17
N ALA A 85 -16.73 -5.65 -14.11
CA ALA A 85 -17.03 -6.39 -15.33
C ALA A 85 -17.38 -7.87 -15.12
N GLY A 86 -17.44 -8.35 -13.87
CA GLY A 86 -17.81 -9.73 -13.54
C GLY A 86 -16.73 -10.78 -13.85
N LEU A 87 -15.46 -10.35 -13.99
CA LEU A 87 -14.39 -11.29 -14.34
C LEU A 87 -13.86 -12.11 -13.15
N ALA A 88 -14.14 -11.69 -11.91
CA ALA A 88 -13.65 -12.33 -10.70
C ALA A 88 -14.76 -13.03 -9.92
N ARG A 89 -14.54 -14.29 -9.54
CA ARG A 89 -15.36 -15.02 -8.55
C ARG A 89 -14.82 -14.88 -7.13
N LYS A 90 -13.50 -14.62 -7.00
CA LYS A 90 -12.81 -14.49 -5.71
C LYS A 90 -11.70 -13.44 -5.78
N VAL A 91 -11.53 -12.72 -4.69
CA VAL A 91 -10.45 -11.76 -4.47
C VAL A 91 -9.71 -12.12 -3.19
N VAL A 92 -8.41 -12.40 -3.27
CA VAL A 92 -7.53 -12.65 -2.13
C VAL A 92 -6.62 -11.43 -1.97
N THR A 93 -6.73 -10.73 -0.85
CA THR A 93 -6.07 -9.43 -0.70
C THR A 93 -5.89 -9.02 0.76
N SER A 94 -5.03 -8.04 1.01
CA SER A 94 -4.99 -7.33 2.29
C SER A 94 -5.83 -6.04 2.28
N TRP A 95 -6.12 -5.51 1.09
CA TRP A 95 -6.84 -4.24 0.94
C TRP A 95 -7.69 -4.22 -0.32
N ALA A 96 -8.99 -4.09 -0.18
CA ALA A 96 -9.96 -3.95 -1.25
C ALA A 96 -10.73 -2.63 -1.09
N GLY A 97 -10.11 -1.52 -1.46
CA GLY A 97 -10.69 -0.19 -1.28
C GLY A 97 -9.93 0.88 -2.04
N ASP A 98 -10.45 2.09 -1.96
CA ASP A 98 -9.77 3.26 -2.49
C ASP A 98 -8.65 3.68 -1.53
N SER A 99 -7.50 4.04 -2.08
CA SER A 99 -6.34 4.52 -1.30
C SER A 99 -6.14 6.02 -1.47
N TYR A 100 -6.59 6.57 -2.60
CA TYR A 100 -6.41 7.95 -2.98
C TYR A 100 -7.79 8.60 -3.26
N TYR A 101 -8.07 9.82 -2.87
CA TYR A 101 -7.24 10.69 -2.01
C TYR A 101 -7.33 10.31 -0.53
N THR A 102 -8.44 9.82 -0.07
CA THR A 102 -8.65 9.30 1.30
C THR A 102 -8.92 7.81 1.26
N PRO A 103 -8.39 7.02 2.19
CA PRO A 103 -8.77 5.62 2.34
C PRO A 103 -10.28 5.48 2.52
N GLY A 104 -10.87 4.53 1.82
CA GLY A 104 -12.31 4.29 1.93
C GLY A 104 -12.81 3.10 1.12
N PRO A 105 -14.04 2.65 1.37
CA PRO A 105 -14.67 1.59 0.60
C PRO A 105 -14.80 1.96 -0.88
N ASN A 106 -14.61 0.98 -1.77
CA ASN A 106 -14.84 1.14 -3.19
C ASN A 106 -16.20 0.56 -3.60
N GLY A 107 -17.00 1.34 -4.32
CA GLY A 107 -18.37 0.97 -4.70
C GLY A 107 -18.46 -0.29 -5.56
N ALA A 108 -17.48 -0.54 -6.45
CA ALA A 108 -17.48 -1.73 -7.28
C ALA A 108 -17.20 -3.01 -6.45
N TYR A 109 -16.25 -2.96 -5.51
CA TYR A 109 -15.99 -4.10 -4.61
C TYR A 109 -17.15 -4.38 -3.69
N LEU A 110 -17.78 -3.34 -3.14
CA LEU A 110 -18.95 -3.50 -2.29
C LEU A 110 -20.11 -4.17 -3.03
N ARG A 111 -20.39 -3.76 -4.27
CA ARG A 111 -21.42 -4.40 -5.11
C ARG A 111 -21.07 -5.85 -5.43
N ALA A 112 -19.81 -6.11 -5.81
CA ALA A 112 -19.35 -7.46 -6.11
C ALA A 112 -19.48 -8.40 -4.90
N TRP A 113 -19.09 -7.94 -3.71
CA TRP A 113 -19.24 -8.69 -2.46
C TRP A 113 -20.72 -9.00 -2.16
N LYS A 114 -21.61 -8.01 -2.29
CA LYS A 114 -23.06 -8.21 -2.13
C LYS A 114 -23.67 -9.17 -3.16
N ASN A 115 -23.04 -9.29 -4.32
CA ASN A 115 -23.45 -10.18 -5.41
C ASN A 115 -22.74 -11.55 -5.36
N GLY A 116 -22.05 -11.87 -4.26
CA GLY A 116 -21.50 -13.20 -3.99
C GLY A 116 -20.06 -13.43 -4.45
N VAL A 117 -19.33 -12.38 -4.88
CA VAL A 117 -17.88 -12.49 -5.06
C VAL A 117 -17.24 -12.67 -3.68
N GLU A 118 -16.43 -13.71 -3.53
CA GLU A 118 -15.74 -14.02 -2.29
C GLU A 118 -14.56 -13.06 -2.09
N PHE A 119 -14.42 -12.49 -0.87
CA PHE A 119 -13.25 -11.71 -0.45
C PHE A 119 -12.54 -12.44 0.68
N GLU A 120 -11.33 -12.94 0.43
CA GLU A 120 -10.45 -13.57 1.39
C GLU A 120 -9.42 -12.54 1.87
N HIS A 121 -9.51 -12.15 3.14
CA HIS A 121 -8.69 -11.08 3.71
C HIS A 121 -7.45 -11.63 4.42
N TRP A 122 -6.32 -10.97 4.19
CA TRP A 122 -5.02 -11.21 4.82
C TRP A 122 -4.41 -9.87 5.26
N SER A 123 -3.33 -9.90 6.05
CA SER A 123 -2.50 -8.73 6.24
C SER A 123 -1.50 -8.56 5.09
N ILE A 124 -0.91 -7.38 4.94
CA ILE A 124 0.11 -7.12 3.90
C ILE A 124 1.27 -8.11 4.03
N LEU A 125 1.83 -8.24 5.24
CA LEU A 125 2.96 -9.13 5.49
C LEU A 125 2.61 -10.59 5.23
N THR A 126 1.48 -11.07 5.76
CA THR A 126 1.11 -12.48 5.59
C THR A 126 0.81 -12.83 4.14
N PHE A 127 0.22 -11.93 3.37
CA PHE A 127 0.04 -12.11 1.93
C PHE A 127 1.40 -12.27 1.22
N ALA A 128 2.35 -11.35 1.49
CA ALA A 128 3.70 -11.40 0.92
C ALA A 128 4.45 -12.68 1.33
N GLN A 129 4.38 -13.08 2.60
CA GLN A 129 5.01 -14.29 3.13
C GLN A 129 4.45 -15.56 2.50
N ARG A 130 3.15 -15.63 2.23
CA ARG A 130 2.51 -16.75 1.53
C ARG A 130 3.04 -16.92 0.09
N LEU A 131 3.21 -15.82 -0.65
CA LEU A 131 3.85 -15.82 -1.97
C LEU A 131 5.33 -16.22 -1.88
N ALA A 132 6.06 -15.69 -0.90
CA ALA A 132 7.47 -16.01 -0.69
C ALA A 132 7.68 -17.49 -0.31
N ALA A 133 6.77 -18.10 0.45
CA ALA A 133 6.77 -19.53 0.72
C ALA A 133 6.59 -20.35 -0.56
N ALA A 134 5.60 -19.99 -1.38
CA ALA A 134 5.35 -20.63 -2.67
C ALA A 134 6.57 -20.54 -3.62
N ALA A 135 7.19 -19.36 -3.71
CA ALA A 135 8.39 -19.13 -4.52
C ALA A 135 9.58 -20.00 -4.08
N ARG A 136 9.65 -20.37 -2.80
CA ARG A 136 10.67 -21.27 -2.23
C ARG A 136 10.30 -22.75 -2.27
N GLY A 137 9.12 -23.09 -2.79
CA GLY A 137 8.61 -24.48 -2.80
C GLY A 137 8.19 -25.00 -1.43
N LEU A 138 7.91 -24.12 -0.47
CA LEU A 138 7.43 -24.46 0.85
C LEU A 138 5.89 -24.51 0.84
N GLU A 139 5.30 -25.47 1.55
CA GLU A 139 3.85 -25.51 1.74
C GLU A 139 3.38 -24.54 2.83
N TRP A 140 4.21 -24.32 3.84
CA TRP A 140 3.90 -23.47 5.01
C TRP A 140 5.06 -22.54 5.34
N THR A 141 4.74 -21.39 5.92
CA THR A 141 5.68 -20.49 6.57
C THR A 141 5.08 -19.99 7.89
N THR A 142 5.88 -19.35 8.75
CA THR A 142 5.43 -18.87 10.06
C THR A 142 5.43 -17.35 10.13
N THR A 143 4.51 -16.80 10.92
CA THR A 143 4.37 -15.38 11.17
C THR A 143 3.95 -15.10 12.60
N ARG A 144 4.17 -13.87 13.09
CA ARG A 144 3.61 -13.36 14.34
C ARG A 144 2.31 -12.56 14.13
N SER A 145 2.01 -12.21 12.88
CA SER A 145 0.77 -11.57 12.48
C SER A 145 -0.43 -12.53 12.54
N LEU A 146 -1.63 -12.02 12.38
CA LEU A 146 -2.94 -12.70 12.41
C LEU A 146 -3.38 -13.21 13.78
N ALA A 147 -2.48 -13.57 14.69
CA ALA A 147 -2.83 -14.13 15.97
C ALA A 147 -3.88 -13.29 16.71
N GLY A 148 -5.04 -13.87 17.03
CA GLY A 148 -6.15 -13.18 17.72
C GLY A 148 -7.04 -12.30 16.82
N SER A 149 -6.80 -12.25 15.51
CA SER A 149 -7.68 -11.55 14.58
C SER A 149 -8.79 -12.44 14.03
N SER A 150 -9.83 -11.82 13.44
CA SER A 150 -10.88 -12.55 12.73
C SER A 150 -10.36 -13.22 11.46
N MET A 151 -9.30 -12.67 10.85
CA MET A 151 -8.65 -13.28 9.67
C MET A 151 -8.04 -14.66 9.99
N GLU A 152 -7.58 -14.90 11.22
CA GLU A 152 -7.10 -16.20 11.65
C GLU A 152 -8.21 -17.27 11.59
N THR A 153 -9.41 -16.91 12.04
CA THR A 153 -10.56 -17.83 12.06
C THR A 153 -11.21 -17.98 10.70
N ASP A 154 -11.32 -16.89 9.94
CA ASP A 154 -11.91 -16.91 8.59
C ASP A 154 -11.08 -17.75 7.61
N ASN A 155 -9.75 -17.76 7.80
CA ASN A 155 -8.81 -18.51 6.97
C ASN A 155 -8.34 -19.84 7.61
N ALA A 156 -9.12 -20.45 8.48
CA ALA A 156 -8.73 -21.65 9.26
C ALA A 156 -8.18 -22.81 8.41
N GLU A 157 -8.58 -22.95 7.15
CA GLU A 157 -8.03 -23.95 6.21
C GLU A 157 -6.58 -23.68 5.79
N HIS A 158 -6.14 -22.42 5.96
CA HIS A 158 -4.82 -21.95 5.56
C HIS A 158 -3.97 -21.46 6.73
N VAL A 159 -4.48 -21.60 7.96
CA VAL A 159 -3.86 -21.06 9.17
C VAL A 159 -3.82 -22.11 10.27
N GLN A 160 -2.69 -22.24 10.95
CA GLN A 160 -2.54 -23.11 12.10
C GLN A 160 -1.78 -22.40 13.22
N ARG A 161 -2.40 -22.25 14.39
CA ARG A 161 -1.71 -21.73 15.56
C ARG A 161 -0.73 -22.75 16.12
N LEU A 162 0.50 -22.32 16.41
CA LEU A 162 1.55 -23.14 17.01
C LEU A 162 1.60 -22.95 18.53
N SER A 163 2.30 -23.84 19.23
CA SER A 163 2.35 -23.88 20.70
C SER A 163 3.06 -22.68 21.33
N ASP A 164 3.93 -22.01 20.58
CA ASP A 164 4.63 -20.80 20.99
C ASP A 164 3.84 -19.49 20.74
N GLY A 165 2.62 -19.61 20.23
CA GLY A 165 1.75 -18.49 19.88
C GLY A 165 1.97 -17.90 18.50
N THR A 166 2.98 -18.35 17.75
CA THR A 166 3.13 -18.00 16.33
C THR A 166 2.08 -18.71 15.46
N VAL A 167 1.94 -18.26 14.25
CA VAL A 167 0.94 -18.77 13.30
C VAL A 167 1.66 -19.31 12.07
N ALA A 168 1.38 -20.58 11.72
CA ALA A 168 1.77 -21.14 10.43
C ALA A 168 0.70 -20.77 9.39
N ILE A 169 1.13 -20.30 8.23
CA ILE A 169 0.28 -19.89 7.12
C ILE A 169 0.66 -20.63 5.85
N ARG A 170 -0.35 -21.08 5.10
CA ARG A 170 -0.15 -21.88 3.88
C ARG A 170 0.28 -20.99 2.73
N ALA A 171 1.19 -21.50 1.89
CA ALA A 171 1.66 -20.85 0.67
C ALA A 171 0.52 -20.47 -0.28
N LEU A 172 0.67 -19.35 -0.97
CA LEU A 172 -0.25 -18.86 -2.01
C LEU A 172 0.43 -18.99 -3.38
N VAL A 173 -0.12 -19.82 -4.25
CA VAL A 173 0.47 -20.14 -5.54
C VAL A 173 -0.36 -19.58 -6.68
N PRO A 174 0.08 -18.52 -7.37
CA PRO A 174 -0.58 -17.99 -8.55
C PRO A 174 -0.46 -18.96 -9.75
N ASP A 175 -1.42 -18.89 -10.68
CA ASP A 175 -1.27 -19.54 -11.98
C ASP A 175 -0.44 -18.70 -12.93
N VAL A 176 -0.64 -17.40 -12.92
CA VAL A 176 0.11 -16.40 -13.70
C VAL A 176 0.27 -15.12 -12.88
N SER A 177 1.37 -14.41 -13.09
CA SER A 177 1.61 -13.12 -12.46
C SER A 177 1.75 -12.01 -13.49
N ILE A 178 1.23 -10.83 -13.17
CA ILE A 178 1.22 -9.64 -14.04
C ILE A 178 2.00 -8.53 -13.35
N TYR A 179 3.08 -8.08 -13.99
CA TYR A 179 3.91 -6.98 -13.51
C TYR A 179 4.24 -5.97 -14.60
N HIS A 180 4.59 -4.77 -14.16
CA HIS A 180 5.26 -3.77 -14.95
C HIS A 180 6.62 -3.43 -14.35
N ALA A 181 7.62 -3.17 -15.20
CA ALA A 181 8.98 -2.85 -14.78
C ALA A 181 9.62 -1.81 -15.71
N PRO A 182 10.71 -1.14 -15.30
CA PRO A 182 11.46 -0.22 -16.15
C PRO A 182 11.93 -0.85 -17.45
N ALA A 183 12.59 -2.00 -17.38
CA ALA A 183 13.15 -2.66 -18.56
C ALA A 183 13.31 -4.17 -18.37
N ALA A 184 13.44 -4.87 -19.48
CA ALA A 184 13.90 -6.25 -19.54
C ALA A 184 14.68 -6.51 -20.84
N ASP A 185 15.52 -7.55 -20.86
CA ASP A 185 16.06 -8.04 -22.11
C ASP A 185 15.07 -8.96 -22.84
N ALA A 186 15.36 -9.28 -24.09
CA ALA A 186 14.52 -10.16 -24.89
C ALA A 186 14.42 -11.59 -24.33
N GLN A 187 15.30 -11.98 -23.42
CA GLN A 187 15.29 -13.29 -22.75
C GLN A 187 14.33 -13.33 -21.56
N GLY A 188 13.99 -12.15 -21.01
CA GLY A 188 13.11 -11.99 -19.86
C GLY A 188 13.85 -11.80 -18.53
N ASN A 189 15.08 -11.33 -18.53
CA ASN A 189 15.71 -10.82 -17.31
C ASN A 189 15.17 -9.41 -17.06
N VAL A 190 14.49 -9.22 -15.92
CA VAL A 190 13.72 -8.00 -15.64
C VAL A 190 14.44 -7.13 -14.63
N LEU A 191 14.70 -5.88 -15.01
CA LEU A 191 15.20 -4.84 -14.12
C LEU A 191 14.05 -4.20 -13.36
N VAL A 192 14.10 -4.27 -12.04
CA VAL A 192 13.10 -3.68 -11.15
C VAL A 192 13.78 -2.80 -10.12
N SER A 193 13.37 -1.54 -10.04
CA SER A 193 13.89 -0.63 -9.03
C SER A 193 13.13 -0.76 -7.70
N PRO A 194 13.82 -0.66 -6.55
CA PRO A 194 13.14 -0.60 -5.26
C PRO A 194 12.26 0.67 -5.12
N PRO A 195 11.26 0.64 -4.23
CA PRO A 195 10.90 -0.41 -3.27
C PRO A 195 10.30 -1.65 -3.96
N LEU A 196 10.56 -2.84 -3.40
CA LEU A 196 10.28 -4.11 -4.08
C LEU A 196 8.92 -4.74 -3.69
N MET A 197 8.11 -4.07 -2.91
CA MET A 197 6.77 -4.53 -2.48
C MET A 197 6.85 -5.92 -1.82
N GLU A 198 6.15 -6.92 -2.37
CA GLU A 198 6.21 -8.32 -1.95
C GLU A 198 7.47 -9.05 -2.49
N ASN A 199 8.54 -8.33 -2.76
CA ASN A 199 9.79 -8.82 -3.34
C ASN A 199 9.61 -9.61 -4.64
N LEU A 200 8.59 -9.25 -5.42
CA LEU A 200 8.20 -9.91 -6.68
C LEU A 200 7.98 -11.42 -6.54
N SER A 201 7.71 -11.88 -5.33
CA SER A 201 7.49 -13.29 -5.02
C SER A 201 6.33 -13.88 -5.83
N GLY A 202 5.35 -13.08 -6.22
CA GLY A 202 4.27 -13.53 -7.09
C GLY A 202 4.75 -14.00 -8.46
N ALA A 203 5.76 -13.34 -9.06
CA ALA A 203 6.36 -13.80 -10.32
C ALA A 203 7.09 -15.11 -10.15
N LEU A 204 7.85 -15.24 -9.06
CA LEU A 204 8.66 -16.42 -8.75
C LEU A 204 7.80 -17.63 -8.33
N ALA A 205 6.62 -17.38 -7.76
CA ALA A 205 5.67 -18.41 -7.32
C ALA A 205 4.73 -18.90 -8.43
N ALA A 206 4.58 -18.13 -9.52
CA ALA A 206 3.57 -18.40 -10.54
C ALA A 206 3.87 -19.69 -11.32
N ARG A 207 2.90 -20.62 -11.36
CA ARG A 207 3.03 -21.94 -12.05
C ARG A 207 3.42 -21.82 -13.51
N ARG A 208 2.93 -20.79 -14.19
CA ARG A 208 3.21 -20.53 -15.61
C ARG A 208 4.10 -19.31 -15.85
N GLY A 209 4.70 -18.77 -14.78
CA GLY A 209 5.57 -17.59 -14.83
C GLY A 209 4.81 -16.29 -14.96
N ALA A 210 5.56 -15.20 -15.15
CA ALA A 210 5.02 -13.85 -15.23
C ALA A 210 4.88 -13.36 -16.68
N ILE A 211 3.83 -12.58 -16.94
CA ILE A 211 3.74 -11.65 -18.07
C ILE A 211 4.24 -10.31 -17.56
N VAL A 212 5.34 -9.82 -18.14
CA VAL A 212 5.95 -8.57 -17.72
C VAL A 212 5.83 -7.56 -18.84
N THR A 213 5.15 -6.45 -18.56
CA THR A 213 5.21 -5.26 -19.40
C THR A 213 6.38 -4.40 -18.97
N VAL A 214 7.08 -3.79 -19.90
CA VAL A 214 8.22 -2.91 -19.63
C VAL A 214 8.12 -1.62 -20.42
N ASP A 215 8.67 -0.54 -19.88
CA ASP A 215 8.78 0.70 -20.65
C ASP A 215 9.73 0.54 -21.82
N LYS A 216 10.78 -0.29 -21.67
CA LYS A 216 11.78 -0.51 -22.71
C LYS A 216 12.35 -1.92 -22.70
N ILE A 217 12.52 -2.49 -23.89
CA ILE A 217 13.36 -3.66 -24.11
C ILE A 217 14.79 -3.19 -24.31
N VAL A 218 15.73 -3.76 -23.57
CA VAL A 218 17.14 -3.36 -23.56
C VAL A 218 18.04 -4.52 -24.00
N GLU A 219 19.26 -4.19 -24.41
CA GLU A 219 20.27 -5.17 -24.73
C GLU A 219 20.75 -5.91 -23.45
N PRO A 220 21.19 -7.18 -23.57
CA PRO A 220 21.64 -7.97 -22.42
C PRO A 220 22.82 -7.34 -21.67
N GLU A 221 23.61 -6.52 -22.32
CA GLU A 221 24.72 -5.78 -21.73
C GLU A 221 24.23 -4.78 -20.67
N ILE A 222 23.14 -4.07 -20.96
CA ILE A 222 22.49 -3.14 -19.99
C ILE A 222 21.99 -3.91 -18.77
N VAL A 223 21.41 -5.10 -18.98
CA VAL A 223 20.98 -5.95 -17.84
C VAL A 223 22.18 -6.35 -16.98
N ARG A 224 23.34 -6.65 -17.57
CA ARG A 224 24.56 -7.01 -16.85
C ARG A 224 25.15 -5.82 -16.07
N GLU A 225 25.10 -4.62 -16.65
CA GLU A 225 25.53 -3.39 -15.98
C GLU A 225 24.65 -3.05 -14.75
N HIS A 226 23.39 -3.50 -14.75
CA HIS A 226 22.42 -3.29 -13.69
C HIS A 226 22.00 -4.62 -13.03
N ALA A 227 22.91 -5.59 -12.92
CA ALA A 227 22.59 -6.94 -12.46
C ALA A 227 22.01 -6.98 -11.04
N ASP A 228 22.34 -6.01 -10.21
CA ASP A 228 21.77 -5.79 -8.86
C ASP A 228 20.29 -5.40 -8.88
N MET A 229 19.77 -4.93 -10.02
CA MET A 229 18.35 -4.63 -10.23
C MET A 229 17.56 -5.82 -10.79
N VAL A 230 18.21 -6.90 -11.21
CA VAL A 230 17.49 -8.09 -11.71
C VAL A 230 16.86 -8.83 -10.52
N ARG A 231 15.53 -8.73 -10.42
CA ARG A 231 14.76 -9.39 -9.36
C ARG A 231 13.91 -10.55 -9.87
N VAL A 232 13.58 -10.53 -11.16
CA VAL A 232 12.84 -11.61 -11.81
C VAL A 232 13.73 -12.16 -12.93
N PRO A 233 14.30 -13.36 -12.75
CA PRO A 233 15.15 -13.97 -13.77
C PRO A 233 14.33 -14.47 -14.96
N ALA A 234 14.97 -14.61 -16.10
CA ALA A 234 14.32 -15.10 -17.31
C ALA A 234 13.52 -16.39 -17.11
N SER A 235 13.98 -17.31 -16.26
CA SER A 235 13.29 -18.57 -15.98
C SER A 235 11.88 -18.42 -15.40
N ALA A 236 11.62 -17.31 -14.69
CA ALA A 236 10.31 -17.01 -14.09
C ALA A 236 9.40 -16.17 -15.01
N VAL A 237 9.90 -15.72 -16.15
CA VAL A 237 9.16 -14.88 -17.10
C VAL A 237 8.65 -15.72 -18.27
N ARG A 238 7.36 -15.62 -18.55
CA ARG A 238 6.70 -16.25 -19.70
C ARG A 238 6.77 -15.39 -20.95
N ALA A 239 6.47 -14.10 -20.80
CA ALA A 239 6.40 -13.14 -21.89
C ALA A 239 6.91 -11.77 -21.44
N VAL A 240 7.60 -11.07 -22.34
CA VAL A 240 8.02 -9.68 -22.21
C VAL A 240 7.27 -8.86 -23.25
N VAL A 241 6.67 -7.76 -22.84
CA VAL A 241 5.91 -6.85 -23.71
C VAL A 241 6.42 -5.42 -23.53
N GLU A 242 6.90 -4.80 -24.58
CA GLU A 242 7.19 -3.37 -24.53
C GLU A 242 5.90 -2.58 -24.54
N ALA A 243 5.68 -1.83 -23.48
CA ALA A 243 4.47 -1.03 -23.25
C ALA A 243 4.86 0.21 -22.43
N PRO A 244 5.38 1.28 -23.06
CA PRO A 244 5.72 2.53 -22.38
C PRO A 244 4.54 3.06 -21.56
N LEU A 245 4.79 3.59 -20.34
CA LEU A 245 3.76 3.95 -19.37
C LEU A 245 2.80 2.79 -19.02
N GLY A 246 3.24 1.55 -19.16
CA GLY A 246 2.39 0.37 -18.91
C GLY A 246 1.96 0.18 -17.46
N GLY A 247 2.55 0.92 -16.53
CA GLY A 247 2.13 1.02 -15.12
C GLY A 247 1.05 2.06 -14.84
N HIS A 248 0.79 3.00 -15.78
CA HIS A 248 -0.19 4.08 -15.59
C HIS A 248 -1.58 3.54 -15.17
N PRO A 249 -2.26 4.15 -14.19
CA PRO A 249 -2.01 5.42 -13.49
C PRO A 249 -0.99 5.36 -12.34
N GLY A 250 -0.34 4.23 -12.08
CA GLY A 250 0.83 4.18 -11.21
C GLY A 250 2.03 4.89 -11.83
N GLY A 251 3.01 5.22 -11.01
CA GLY A 251 4.26 5.83 -11.47
C GLY A 251 5.37 4.80 -11.73
N LEU A 252 6.47 5.25 -12.33
CA LEU A 252 7.66 4.44 -12.58
C LEU A 252 8.93 5.17 -12.16
N ARG A 253 9.80 4.45 -11.44
CA ARG A 253 11.15 4.90 -11.10
C ARG A 253 12.17 3.99 -11.82
N PRO A 254 12.91 4.49 -12.84
CA PRO A 254 13.83 3.66 -13.61
C PRO A 254 15.19 3.42 -12.93
N ALA A 255 15.53 4.14 -11.85
CA ALA A 255 16.78 4.02 -11.09
C ALA A 255 18.06 4.02 -11.96
N GLY A 256 18.09 4.86 -12.99
CA GLY A 256 19.26 5.03 -13.86
C GLY A 256 19.35 4.09 -15.06
N VAL A 257 18.34 3.25 -15.33
CA VAL A 257 18.31 2.40 -16.52
C VAL A 257 18.29 3.29 -17.78
N PRO A 258 19.27 3.13 -18.71
CA PRO A 258 19.41 4.00 -19.86
C PRO A 258 18.19 3.98 -20.79
N GLY A 259 17.73 5.18 -21.16
CA GLY A 259 16.64 5.38 -22.11
C GLY A 259 15.25 5.00 -21.58
N VAL A 260 15.10 4.82 -20.26
CA VAL A 260 13.82 4.73 -19.58
C VAL A 260 13.56 6.05 -18.85
N GLU A 261 12.43 6.68 -19.15
CA GLU A 261 12.06 7.94 -18.54
C GLU A 261 11.14 7.69 -17.32
N PRO A 262 11.38 8.35 -16.17
CA PRO A 262 10.50 8.26 -15.04
C PRO A 262 9.16 8.96 -15.31
N TYR A 263 8.10 8.53 -14.60
CA TYR A 263 6.84 9.24 -14.53
C TYR A 263 6.20 9.06 -13.15
N GLY A 264 5.54 10.12 -12.67
CA GLY A 264 4.83 10.11 -11.40
C GLY A 264 3.44 9.49 -11.51
N GLU A 265 2.80 9.26 -10.37
CA GLU A 265 1.43 8.76 -10.31
C GLU A 265 0.42 9.77 -10.86
N ASP A 266 -0.59 9.28 -11.57
CA ASP A 266 -1.72 10.06 -12.07
C ASP A 266 -2.87 10.04 -11.06
N TYR A 267 -2.79 10.90 -10.06
CA TYR A 267 -3.79 10.98 -9.00
C TYR A 267 -5.18 11.37 -9.51
N GLU A 268 -5.25 12.21 -10.54
CA GLU A 268 -6.52 12.59 -11.16
C GLU A 268 -7.21 11.37 -11.80
N PHE A 269 -6.43 10.53 -12.46
CA PHE A 269 -6.96 9.29 -13.05
C PHE A 269 -7.42 8.28 -11.98
N TRP A 270 -6.73 8.22 -10.83
CA TRP A 270 -7.20 7.43 -9.69
C TRP A 270 -8.54 7.91 -9.17
N VAL A 271 -8.72 9.24 -9.07
CA VAL A 271 -9.98 9.85 -8.64
C VAL A 271 -11.09 9.60 -9.67
N ASP A 272 -10.78 9.62 -10.96
CA ASP A 272 -11.74 9.31 -12.02
C ASP A 272 -12.27 7.87 -11.90
N ILE A 273 -11.39 6.89 -11.75
CA ILE A 273 -11.78 5.48 -11.52
C ILE A 273 -12.61 5.34 -10.25
N ARG A 274 -12.17 5.96 -9.13
CA ARG A 274 -12.89 5.95 -7.86
C ARG A 274 -14.30 6.52 -8.01
N ASN A 275 -14.44 7.64 -8.71
CA ASN A 275 -15.75 8.27 -8.92
C ASN A 275 -16.63 7.40 -9.83
N ALA A 276 -16.08 6.82 -10.90
CA ALA A 276 -16.79 5.88 -11.74
C ALA A 276 -17.28 4.65 -10.95
N ALA A 277 -16.49 4.16 -10.00
CA ALA A 277 -16.85 3.01 -9.18
C ALA A 277 -18.08 3.22 -8.26
N LYS A 278 -18.51 4.47 -8.04
CA LYS A 278 -19.68 4.77 -7.22
C LYS A 278 -21.01 4.35 -7.87
N ASP A 279 -21.09 4.43 -9.20
CA ASP A 279 -22.29 4.11 -9.98
C ASP A 279 -21.98 3.07 -11.08
N PRO A 280 -22.76 1.99 -11.22
CA PRO A 280 -22.52 0.96 -12.23
C PRO A 280 -22.50 1.49 -13.65
N ALA A 281 -23.47 2.35 -14.03
CA ALA A 281 -23.57 2.86 -15.39
C ALA A 281 -22.41 3.82 -15.74
N VAL A 282 -21.93 4.58 -14.74
CA VAL A 282 -20.75 5.44 -14.91
C VAL A 282 -19.49 4.59 -15.08
N MET A 283 -19.36 3.48 -14.34
CA MET A 283 -18.23 2.56 -14.49
C MET A 283 -18.25 1.85 -15.84
N ASP A 284 -19.43 1.42 -16.33
CA ASP A 284 -19.58 0.84 -17.66
C ASP A 284 -19.17 1.83 -18.76
N ALA A 285 -19.59 3.09 -18.63
CA ALA A 285 -19.19 4.16 -19.56
C ALA A 285 -17.69 4.43 -19.51
N TRP A 286 -17.09 4.45 -18.31
CA TRP A 286 -15.64 4.62 -18.12
C TRP A 286 -14.85 3.45 -18.76
N ILE A 287 -15.26 2.20 -18.50
CA ILE A 287 -14.65 1.01 -19.11
C ILE A 287 -14.74 1.08 -20.64
N LYS A 288 -15.93 1.39 -21.16
CA LYS A 288 -16.11 1.55 -22.59
C LYS A 288 -15.16 2.59 -23.16
N GLU A 289 -15.15 3.77 -22.56
CA GLU A 289 -14.39 4.93 -23.04
C GLU A 289 -12.88 4.71 -22.98
N TRP A 290 -12.36 4.24 -21.84
CA TRP A 290 -10.92 4.17 -21.60
C TRP A 290 -10.28 2.84 -22.02
N ILE A 291 -11.06 1.76 -22.05
CA ILE A 291 -10.51 0.42 -22.24
C ILE A 291 -10.98 -0.21 -23.56
N LEU A 292 -12.30 -0.22 -23.82
CA LEU A 292 -12.82 -0.94 -25.00
C LEU A 292 -12.69 -0.12 -26.28
N ASP A 293 -12.98 1.19 -26.26
CA ASP A 293 -12.83 2.07 -27.41
C ASP A 293 -11.33 2.38 -27.70
N ALA A 294 -10.49 2.33 -26.65
CA ALA A 294 -9.02 2.33 -26.78
C ALA A 294 -8.50 0.89 -26.89
N ASP A 295 -8.78 0.22 -28.00
CA ASP A 295 -8.58 -1.21 -28.22
C ASP A 295 -7.10 -1.68 -28.23
N THR A 296 -6.16 -0.75 -28.21
CA THR A 296 -4.73 -1.01 -28.10
C THR A 296 -4.08 -0.12 -27.04
N HIS A 297 -2.92 -0.54 -26.54
CA HIS A 297 -2.15 0.28 -25.61
C HIS A 297 -1.74 1.63 -26.24
N GLN A 298 -1.40 1.67 -27.52
CA GLN A 298 -1.06 2.91 -28.22
C GLN A 298 -2.25 3.87 -28.25
N ARG A 299 -3.46 3.40 -28.60
CA ARG A 299 -4.67 4.26 -28.58
C ARG A 299 -5.01 4.77 -27.18
N TYR A 300 -4.72 3.97 -26.15
CA TYR A 300 -4.83 4.43 -24.78
C TYR A 300 -3.87 5.59 -24.48
N LEU A 301 -2.61 5.51 -24.92
CA LEU A 301 -1.63 6.60 -24.76
C LEU A 301 -2.01 7.83 -25.60
N ASP A 302 -2.48 7.64 -26.83
CA ASP A 302 -2.96 8.73 -27.69
C ASP A 302 -4.13 9.49 -27.03
N LYS A 303 -5.03 8.76 -26.38
CA LYS A 303 -6.15 9.34 -25.63
C LYS A 303 -5.69 10.04 -24.35
N LEU A 304 -4.70 9.51 -23.65
CA LEU A 304 -4.09 10.13 -22.47
C LEU A 304 -3.51 11.51 -22.83
N GLY A 305 -2.91 11.61 -24.02
CA GLY A 305 -2.43 12.84 -24.62
C GLY A 305 -1.05 13.27 -24.16
N ALA A 306 -0.32 13.90 -25.05
CA ALA A 306 1.08 14.30 -24.85
C ALA A 306 1.27 15.25 -23.65
N ASP A 307 0.35 16.19 -23.44
CA ASP A 307 0.43 17.17 -22.34
C ASP A 307 0.31 16.49 -20.98
N ARG A 308 -0.62 15.52 -20.85
CA ARG A 308 -0.77 14.76 -19.59
C ARG A 308 0.47 13.91 -19.33
N ILE A 309 0.97 13.22 -20.33
CA ILE A 309 2.22 12.43 -20.23
C ILE A 309 3.39 13.33 -19.82
N ALA A 310 3.54 14.52 -20.42
CA ALA A 310 4.58 15.46 -20.06
C ALA A 310 4.46 15.94 -18.59
N ARG A 311 3.24 16.16 -18.09
CA ARG A 311 3.03 16.48 -16.65
C ARG A 311 3.43 15.33 -15.74
N LEU A 312 3.08 14.08 -16.09
CA LEU A 312 3.46 12.90 -15.31
C LEU A 312 4.97 12.71 -15.24
N ARG A 313 5.68 12.95 -16.35
CA ARG A 313 7.15 12.92 -16.38
C ARG A 313 7.75 14.00 -15.49
N ARG A 314 7.24 15.23 -15.51
CA ARG A 314 7.68 16.28 -14.59
C ARG A 314 7.45 15.90 -13.12
N ARG A 315 6.29 15.32 -12.78
CA ARG A 315 5.99 14.87 -11.41
C ARG A 315 6.97 13.85 -10.86
N ALA A 316 7.69 13.14 -11.69
CA ALA A 316 8.75 12.23 -11.25
C ALA A 316 10.03 12.93 -10.78
N ASP A 317 10.21 14.20 -11.10
CA ASP A 317 11.32 15.00 -10.56
C ASP A 317 11.09 15.30 -9.07
N ALA A 318 12.09 14.99 -8.27
CA ALA A 318 12.04 15.14 -6.82
C ALA A 318 11.84 16.59 -6.34
N GLY A 319 12.10 17.57 -7.19
CA GLY A 319 11.98 19.00 -6.86
C GLY A 319 10.59 19.61 -7.09
N THR A 320 9.75 18.96 -7.89
CA THR A 320 8.45 19.53 -8.35
C THR A 320 7.42 19.74 -7.23
N TRP A 321 7.60 19.10 -6.07
CA TRP A 321 6.74 19.37 -4.91
C TRP A 321 6.69 20.85 -4.51
N ARG A 322 7.75 21.63 -4.80
CA ARG A 322 7.79 23.08 -4.48
C ARG A 322 6.84 23.86 -5.37
N GLU A 323 6.84 23.58 -6.69
CA GLU A 323 5.93 24.22 -7.65
C GLU A 323 4.47 23.91 -7.32
N GLU A 324 4.15 22.64 -7.06
CA GLU A 324 2.79 22.23 -6.72
C GLU A 324 2.34 22.74 -5.35
N LEU A 325 3.26 22.90 -4.40
CA LEU A 325 2.97 23.53 -3.12
C LEU A 325 2.66 25.02 -3.31
N ASP A 326 3.46 25.74 -4.10
CA ASP A 326 3.23 27.16 -4.39
C ASP A 326 1.85 27.41 -5.02
N GLU A 327 1.41 26.54 -5.93
CA GLU A 327 0.06 26.58 -6.49
C GLU A 327 -1.03 26.40 -5.41
N SER A 328 -0.79 25.53 -4.43
CA SER A 328 -1.75 25.20 -3.37
C SER A 328 -1.76 26.21 -2.23
N LEU A 329 -0.62 26.82 -1.90
CA LEU A 329 -0.47 27.74 -0.74
C LEU A 329 -1.41 28.95 -0.80
N SER A 330 -1.74 29.44 -2.01
CA SER A 330 -2.65 30.57 -2.18
C SER A 330 -4.07 30.29 -1.65
N THR A 331 -4.45 29.03 -1.52
CA THR A 331 -5.78 28.59 -1.08
C THR A 331 -5.80 28.10 0.37
N VAL A 332 -4.63 27.88 1.00
CA VAL A 332 -4.52 27.34 2.36
C VAL A 332 -4.54 28.45 3.39
N GLN A 333 -5.45 28.36 4.34
CA GLN A 333 -5.50 29.29 5.48
C GLN A 333 -4.53 28.83 6.59
N LEU A 334 -3.24 29.16 6.44
CA LEU A 334 -2.19 28.68 7.34
C LEU A 334 -2.41 29.10 8.81
N ASP A 335 -2.97 30.29 9.06
CA ASP A 335 -3.10 30.88 10.39
C ASP A 335 -4.51 30.82 10.98
N ALA A 336 -5.44 30.13 10.35
CA ALA A 336 -6.77 29.92 10.92
C ALA A 336 -6.69 29.05 12.19
N ALA A 337 -7.65 29.19 13.11
CA ALA A 337 -7.72 28.33 14.28
C ALA A 337 -7.79 26.84 13.89
N PRO A 338 -7.15 25.92 14.64
CA PRO A 338 -7.19 24.50 14.35
C PRO A 338 -8.61 23.95 14.55
N ASN A 339 -8.99 22.99 13.68
CA ASN A 339 -10.21 22.23 13.88
C ASN A 339 -9.97 21.00 14.79
N ALA A 340 -11.03 20.28 15.15
CA ALA A 340 -10.94 19.14 16.06
C ALA A 340 -10.07 17.99 15.50
N VAL A 341 -10.03 17.82 14.18
CA VAL A 341 -9.20 16.78 13.52
C VAL A 341 -7.72 17.19 13.58
N GLU A 342 -7.40 18.42 13.26
CA GLU A 342 -6.03 18.97 13.38
C GLU A 342 -5.54 18.89 14.83
N THR A 343 -6.39 19.21 15.81
CA THR A 343 -6.08 19.09 17.24
C THR A 343 -5.77 17.64 17.62
N ALA A 344 -6.56 16.68 17.14
CA ALA A 344 -6.31 15.26 17.39
C ALA A 344 -5.00 14.77 16.73
N ILE A 345 -4.69 15.21 15.52
CA ILE A 345 -3.44 14.86 14.83
C ILE A 345 -2.23 15.35 15.62
N VAL A 346 -2.26 16.62 16.09
CA VAL A 346 -1.17 17.19 16.92
C VAL A 346 -1.03 16.44 18.25
N ALA A 347 -2.13 16.17 18.92
CA ALA A 347 -2.10 15.39 20.18
C ALA A 347 -1.52 13.98 19.97
N ALA A 348 -1.86 13.34 18.84
CA ALA A 348 -1.30 12.05 18.48
C ALA A 348 0.20 12.13 18.12
N SER A 349 0.62 13.20 17.44
CA SER A 349 2.04 13.47 17.17
C SER A 349 2.84 13.57 18.48
N ARG A 350 2.35 14.35 19.44
CA ARG A 350 2.97 14.49 20.76
C ARG A 350 3.00 13.15 21.52
N ALA A 351 1.90 12.38 21.47
CA ALA A 351 1.86 11.04 22.05
C ALA A 351 2.88 10.08 21.41
N LEU A 352 3.09 10.14 20.11
CA LEU A 352 4.12 9.36 19.41
C LEU A 352 5.52 9.77 19.86
N LYS A 353 5.80 11.08 19.98
CA LYS A 353 7.08 11.61 20.49
C LYS A 353 7.40 11.07 21.87
N ASP A 354 6.42 11.14 22.80
CA ASP A 354 6.58 10.62 24.16
C ASP A 354 6.93 9.13 24.15
N ARG A 355 6.17 8.31 23.41
CA ARG A 355 6.39 6.87 23.35
C ARG A 355 7.73 6.51 22.71
N ILE A 356 8.13 7.20 21.64
CA ILE A 356 9.42 7.01 20.98
C ILE A 356 10.57 7.32 21.96
N THR A 357 10.48 8.42 22.67
CA THR A 357 11.49 8.84 23.65
C THR A 357 11.57 7.87 24.82
N ASP A 358 10.44 7.52 25.44
CA ASP A 358 10.37 6.61 26.58
C ASP A 358 10.91 5.21 26.28
N LEU A 359 10.60 4.68 25.10
CA LEU A 359 11.02 3.35 24.67
C LEU A 359 12.42 3.33 24.05
N GLY A 360 12.98 4.48 23.73
CA GLY A 360 14.17 4.58 22.86
C GLY A 360 13.90 3.87 21.53
N ALA A 361 12.73 4.11 20.94
CA ALA A 361 12.35 3.45 19.70
C ALA A 361 13.22 3.96 18.54
N THR A 362 13.58 3.04 17.64
CA THR A 362 14.44 3.33 16.48
C THR A 362 13.65 3.42 15.17
N ALA A 363 12.41 2.94 15.16
CA ALA A 363 11.55 2.97 13.99
C ALA A 363 10.12 3.41 14.36
N MET A 364 9.50 4.18 13.49
CA MET A 364 8.09 4.59 13.58
C MET A 364 7.38 4.27 12.27
N LEU A 365 6.32 3.45 12.32
CA LEU A 365 5.52 3.19 11.13
C LEU A 365 4.37 4.19 11.02
N ALA A 366 4.26 4.83 9.86
CA ALA A 366 3.15 5.72 9.52
C ALA A 366 1.99 4.91 8.91
N GLY A 367 0.84 4.90 9.58
CA GLY A 367 -0.42 4.40 9.02
C GLY A 367 -1.08 5.43 8.10
N ALA A 368 -2.20 5.06 7.49
CA ALA A 368 -2.90 5.95 6.55
C ALA A 368 -3.77 7.02 7.25
N GLY A 369 -4.04 8.13 6.58
CA GLY A 369 -4.97 9.17 7.03
C GLY A 369 -4.42 10.08 8.13
N MET A 370 -5.20 10.33 9.18
CA MET A 370 -4.78 11.14 10.35
C MET A 370 -3.50 10.59 10.98
N ALA A 371 -3.37 9.29 11.06
CA ALA A 371 -2.21 8.60 11.62
C ALA A 371 -0.92 8.88 10.83
N ASN A 372 -1.03 9.03 9.52
CA ASN A 372 0.08 9.41 8.66
C ASN A 372 0.60 10.82 9.00
N LEU A 373 -0.30 11.79 9.06
CA LEU A 373 0.06 13.17 9.38
C LEU A 373 0.63 13.30 10.80
N ALA A 374 0.10 12.54 11.77
CA ALA A 374 0.63 12.51 13.14
C ALA A 374 2.08 11.97 13.17
N ALA A 375 2.35 10.88 12.46
CA ALA A 375 3.71 10.31 12.37
C ALA A 375 4.67 11.26 11.64
N TRP A 376 4.22 11.92 10.58
CA TRP A 376 5.03 12.87 9.83
C TRP A 376 5.42 14.09 10.67
N LEU A 377 4.46 14.67 11.38
CA LEU A 377 4.72 15.79 12.30
C LEU A 377 5.69 15.34 13.40
N ALA A 378 5.43 14.18 14.04
CA ALA A 378 6.29 13.66 15.10
C ALA A 378 7.74 13.44 14.65
N ALA A 379 7.96 12.99 13.42
CA ALA A 379 9.30 12.77 12.90
C ALA A 379 10.12 14.06 12.77
N TYR A 380 9.49 15.14 12.30
CA TYR A 380 10.15 16.45 12.20
C TYR A 380 10.40 17.06 13.58
N ASP A 381 9.41 17.04 14.48
CA ASP A 381 9.55 17.58 15.84
C ASP A 381 10.62 16.81 16.64
N LEU A 382 10.68 15.47 16.51
CA LEU A 382 11.74 14.66 17.14
C LEU A 382 13.13 15.03 16.64
N ALA A 383 13.26 15.27 15.33
CA ALA A 383 14.53 15.67 14.74
C ALA A 383 15.00 17.05 15.24
N GLU A 384 14.08 18.00 15.45
CA GLU A 384 14.38 19.29 16.08
C GLU A 384 14.85 19.12 17.53
N ASP A 385 14.30 18.16 18.25
CA ASP A 385 14.73 17.77 19.60
C ASP A 385 16.05 16.94 19.59
N GLY A 386 16.64 16.69 18.42
CA GLY A 386 17.88 15.90 18.26
C GLY A 386 17.68 14.39 18.34
N VAL A 387 16.44 13.90 18.28
CA VAL A 387 16.08 12.49 18.27
C VAL A 387 15.77 12.04 16.84
N LEU A 388 16.57 11.13 16.30
CA LEU A 388 16.33 10.56 14.96
C LEU A 388 15.65 9.20 15.10
N VAL A 389 14.54 9.04 14.39
CA VAL A 389 13.79 7.80 14.26
C VAL A 389 13.58 7.49 12.77
N ASP A 390 13.76 6.24 12.36
CA ASP A 390 13.44 5.83 11.00
C ASP A 390 11.93 5.83 10.80
N LEU A 391 11.44 6.82 10.05
CA LEU A 391 10.06 6.82 9.59
C LEU A 391 9.91 5.74 8.51
N VAL A 392 8.96 4.81 8.70
CA VAL A 392 8.78 3.63 7.86
C VAL A 392 7.40 3.65 7.21
N ALA A 393 7.35 3.35 5.91
CA ALA A 393 6.12 3.01 5.21
C ALA A 393 6.17 1.55 4.75
N GLU A 394 5.12 0.82 5.00
CA GLU A 394 5.04 -0.65 4.96
C GLU A 394 5.51 -1.30 3.65
N MET A 395 5.39 -0.59 2.52
CA MET A 395 5.73 -1.14 1.20
C MET A 395 7.21 -1.03 0.84
N GLY A 396 8.08 -0.65 1.78
CA GLY A 396 9.53 -0.64 1.56
C GLY A 396 10.21 0.72 1.66
N LEU A 397 9.58 1.77 2.22
CA LEU A 397 10.22 3.05 2.46
C LEU A 397 10.75 3.10 3.89
N VAL A 398 12.04 3.40 4.07
CA VAL A 398 12.69 3.47 5.38
C VAL A 398 13.49 4.77 5.50
N GLY A 399 13.37 5.44 6.65
CA GLY A 399 14.07 6.68 6.94
C GLY A 399 13.72 7.81 5.96
N TYR A 400 12.47 7.84 5.48
CA TYR A 400 12.04 8.88 4.55
C TYR A 400 11.60 10.14 5.29
N TRP A 401 11.79 11.26 4.62
CA TRP A 401 11.32 12.57 5.07
C TRP A 401 10.19 13.04 4.18
N PRO A 402 8.96 13.09 4.70
CA PRO A 402 7.77 13.49 3.92
C PRO A 402 7.94 14.85 3.25
N ARG A 403 7.53 14.94 1.99
CA ARG A 403 7.54 16.21 1.26
C ARG A 403 6.17 16.86 1.30
N PRO A 404 6.10 18.19 1.41
CA PRO A 404 4.85 18.95 1.39
C PRO A 404 4.00 18.73 0.13
N GLY A 405 2.74 19.09 0.22
CA GLY A 405 1.82 19.24 -0.90
C GLY A 405 0.97 18.01 -1.24
N GLU A 406 1.39 16.81 -0.81
CA GLU A 406 0.65 15.58 -1.13
C GLU A 406 0.77 14.56 0.02
N PRO A 407 -0.31 14.30 0.78
CA PRO A 407 -0.25 13.47 1.98
C PRO A 407 -0.26 11.97 1.71
N MET A 408 -0.18 11.53 0.46
CA MET A 408 -0.16 10.10 0.13
C MET A 408 1.12 9.44 0.64
N LEU A 409 0.96 8.44 1.50
CA LEU A 409 2.02 7.74 2.21
C LEU A 409 3.12 7.19 1.28
N PHE A 410 2.71 6.59 0.14
CA PHE A 410 3.60 5.96 -0.83
C PHE A 410 3.95 6.86 -2.01
N ASN A 411 3.80 8.17 -1.86
CA ASN A 411 4.14 9.11 -2.92
C ASN A 411 5.61 8.99 -3.30
N GLN A 412 5.88 8.87 -4.60
CA GLN A 412 7.25 8.77 -5.14
C GLN A 412 8.15 9.96 -4.77
N ARG A 413 7.59 11.12 -4.41
CA ARG A 413 8.34 12.28 -3.89
C ARG A 413 9.12 11.98 -2.63
N ASN A 414 8.66 11.00 -1.85
CA ASN A 414 9.32 10.58 -0.62
C ASN A 414 10.54 9.70 -0.89
N PHE A 415 10.59 8.99 -2.03
CA PHE A 415 11.66 8.04 -2.35
C PHE A 415 13.09 8.65 -2.31
N PRO A 416 13.35 9.85 -2.87
CA PRO A 416 14.68 10.45 -2.81
C PRO A 416 15.15 10.83 -1.41
N SER A 417 14.25 10.87 -0.43
CA SER A 417 14.58 11.17 0.97
C SER A 417 14.82 9.92 1.82
N CYS A 418 14.52 8.72 1.30
CA CYS A 418 14.72 7.47 2.02
C CYS A 418 16.20 7.18 2.26
N THR A 419 16.53 6.68 3.44
CA THR A 419 17.84 6.08 3.72
C THR A 419 17.95 4.68 3.14
N MET A 420 16.81 3.98 3.00
CA MET A 420 16.74 2.65 2.38
C MET A 420 15.40 2.49 1.63
N LEU A 421 15.46 1.88 0.44
CA LEU A 421 14.30 1.35 -0.27
C LEU A 421 14.36 -0.18 -0.22
N ALA A 422 13.37 -0.78 0.40
CA ALA A 422 13.35 -2.19 0.76
C ALA A 422 12.11 -2.92 0.18
N ASP A 423 11.59 -3.89 0.91
CA ASP A 423 10.37 -4.64 0.64
C ASP A 423 9.50 -4.74 1.92
N ILE A 424 8.31 -5.34 1.76
CA ILE A 424 7.34 -5.52 2.84
C ILE A 424 7.91 -6.38 3.98
N ASP A 425 8.65 -7.45 3.67
CA ASP A 425 9.21 -8.34 4.69
C ASP A 425 10.26 -7.61 5.53
N THR A 426 11.14 -6.87 4.90
CA THR A 426 12.13 -6.03 5.59
C THR A 426 11.48 -4.99 6.49
N THR A 427 10.48 -4.26 5.99
CA THR A 427 9.83 -3.22 6.79
C THR A 427 9.00 -3.79 7.94
N LEU A 428 8.09 -4.71 7.65
CA LEU A 428 7.13 -5.18 8.65
C LEU A 428 7.67 -6.32 9.53
N ALA A 429 8.34 -7.31 8.94
CA ALA A 429 8.82 -8.44 9.73
C ALA A 429 10.12 -8.15 10.47
N VAL A 430 11.02 -7.32 9.91
CA VAL A 430 12.34 -7.07 10.50
C VAL A 430 12.38 -5.76 11.28
N LEU A 431 12.06 -4.62 10.64
CA LEU A 431 12.22 -3.30 11.28
C LEU A 431 11.11 -3.00 12.30
N ILE A 432 9.88 -3.42 12.03
CA ILE A 432 8.74 -3.18 12.93
C ILE A 432 8.54 -4.36 13.89
N GLY A 433 8.53 -5.58 13.39
CA GLY A 433 8.19 -6.79 14.16
C GLY A 433 9.36 -7.67 14.56
N GLY A 434 10.59 -7.33 14.21
CA GLY A 434 11.75 -8.19 14.46
C GLY A 434 12.11 -8.35 15.94
N GLY A 435 12.90 -9.38 16.25
CA GLY A 435 13.27 -9.71 17.63
C GLY A 435 14.07 -8.60 18.35
N ASN A 436 14.76 -7.76 17.59
CA ASN A 436 15.53 -6.62 18.10
C ASN A 436 14.85 -5.26 17.79
N ALA A 437 13.67 -5.27 17.19
CA ALA A 437 12.96 -4.04 16.85
C ALA A 437 12.46 -3.34 18.12
N ARG A 438 12.69 -2.02 18.17
CA ARG A 438 12.02 -1.10 19.07
C ARG A 438 11.25 -0.12 18.20
N SER A 439 9.97 -0.37 18.05
CA SER A 439 9.15 0.34 17.06
C SER A 439 7.85 0.84 17.67
N VAL A 440 7.36 1.96 17.16
CA VAL A 440 6.04 2.52 17.49
C VAL A 440 5.21 2.61 16.21
N GLY A 441 3.97 2.09 16.26
CA GLY A 441 3.00 2.22 15.19
C GLY A 441 2.08 3.42 15.38
N SER A 442 1.86 4.20 14.33
CA SER A 442 0.76 5.19 14.25
C SER A 442 -0.33 4.61 13.38
N LEU A 443 -1.51 4.33 13.93
CA LEU A 443 -2.57 3.60 13.23
C LEU A 443 -3.90 4.37 13.25
N GLY A 444 -4.64 4.27 12.14
CA GLY A 444 -6.05 4.66 12.06
C GLY A 444 -6.97 3.45 12.18
N ALA A 445 -8.26 3.70 12.41
CA ALA A 445 -9.28 2.66 12.46
C ALA A 445 -10.60 3.17 11.89
N ALA A 446 -11.38 2.30 11.24
CA ALA A 446 -12.77 2.59 10.95
C ALA A 446 -13.62 2.43 12.23
N GLN A 447 -13.33 1.40 13.04
CA GLN A 447 -13.93 1.15 14.34
C GLN A 447 -12.88 0.67 15.34
N VAL A 448 -13.06 1.02 16.61
CA VAL A 448 -12.22 0.60 17.74
C VAL A 448 -13.09 0.21 18.91
N ASP A 449 -12.68 -0.80 19.69
CA ASP A 449 -13.35 -1.16 20.93
C ASP A 449 -12.55 -0.77 22.18
N LYS A 450 -13.16 -1.01 23.35
CA LYS A 450 -12.58 -0.64 24.64
C LYS A 450 -11.26 -1.32 24.95
N GLN A 451 -10.98 -2.48 24.33
CA GLN A 451 -9.69 -3.17 24.43
C GLN A 451 -8.67 -2.69 23.40
N GLY A 452 -9.06 -1.82 22.46
CA GLY A 452 -8.20 -1.32 21.41
C GLY A 452 -8.12 -2.23 20.18
N ASN A 453 -9.01 -3.23 20.07
CA ASN A 453 -9.12 -3.98 18.83
C ASN A 453 -9.64 -3.07 17.73
N ILE A 454 -9.08 -3.24 16.53
CA ILE A 454 -9.35 -2.42 15.35
C ILE A 454 -10.21 -3.20 14.37
N ASN A 455 -11.24 -2.56 13.80
CA ASN A 455 -11.89 -3.02 12.60
C ASN A 455 -11.72 -2.00 11.46
N SER A 456 -11.19 -2.45 10.35
CA SER A 456 -11.11 -1.73 9.06
C SER A 456 -11.44 -2.64 7.87
N THR A 457 -11.87 -3.88 8.13
CA THR A 457 -12.06 -4.90 7.09
C THR A 457 -13.51 -5.02 6.64
N LEU A 458 -14.40 -5.36 7.55
CA LEU A 458 -15.82 -5.51 7.21
C LEU A 458 -16.73 -5.44 8.46
N ILE A 459 -17.99 -5.14 8.23
CA ILE A 459 -19.07 -5.34 9.20
C ILE A 459 -19.85 -6.56 8.69
N PRO A 460 -19.78 -7.71 9.39
CA PRO A 460 -20.36 -8.97 8.90
C PRO A 460 -21.83 -8.85 8.54
N GLY A 461 -22.20 -9.29 7.32
CA GLY A 461 -23.57 -9.23 6.81
C GLY A 461 -24.06 -7.84 6.39
N GLU A 462 -23.27 -6.78 6.58
CA GLU A 462 -23.69 -5.40 6.31
C GLU A 462 -22.85 -4.74 5.21
N THR A 463 -21.53 -4.63 5.39
CA THR A 463 -20.68 -3.89 4.47
C THR A 463 -19.22 -4.35 4.48
N LEU A 464 -18.61 -4.34 3.29
CA LEU A 464 -17.18 -4.41 3.12
C LEU A 464 -16.60 -3.00 3.37
N LEU A 465 -15.64 -2.88 4.27
CA LEU A 465 -14.90 -1.64 4.51
C LEU A 465 -13.73 -1.54 3.53
N MET A 466 -12.56 -2.04 3.90
CA MET A 466 -11.36 -1.96 3.05
C MET A 466 -10.50 -3.22 3.18
N GLY A 467 -10.03 -3.51 4.39
CA GLY A 467 -9.12 -4.61 4.70
C GLY A 467 -8.15 -4.25 5.81
N SER A 468 -7.22 -5.14 6.07
CA SER A 468 -6.19 -4.96 7.08
C SER A 468 -5.15 -3.91 6.66
N GLY A 469 -4.73 -3.91 5.38
CA GLY A 469 -3.45 -3.29 5.08
C GLY A 469 -2.36 -3.87 6.00
N GLY A 470 -1.45 -3.02 6.46
CA GLY A 470 -0.43 -3.34 7.46
C GLY A 470 -0.91 -3.21 8.92
N ALA A 471 -2.16 -2.80 9.17
CA ALA A 471 -2.62 -2.52 10.53
C ALA A 471 -2.53 -3.75 11.46
N ASN A 472 -2.88 -4.96 10.96
CA ASN A 472 -2.72 -6.18 11.73
C ASN A 472 -1.26 -6.47 12.04
N ASP A 473 -0.36 -6.33 11.05
CA ASP A 473 1.06 -6.60 11.21
C ASP A 473 1.69 -5.70 12.27
N VAL A 474 1.37 -4.42 12.22
CA VAL A 474 1.89 -3.41 13.16
C VAL A 474 1.31 -3.61 14.56
N ALA A 475 -0.01 -3.71 14.69
CA ALA A 475 -0.65 -3.90 15.99
C ALA A 475 -0.28 -5.23 16.67
N SER A 476 0.05 -6.27 15.88
CA SER A 476 0.50 -7.57 16.41
C SER A 476 1.99 -7.60 16.75
N CYS A 477 2.82 -6.83 16.06
CA CYS A 477 4.27 -7.04 16.06
C CYS A 477 5.10 -5.85 16.57
N ALA A 478 4.64 -4.59 16.42
CA ALA A 478 5.35 -3.43 16.95
C ALA A 478 5.50 -3.49 18.47
N THR A 479 6.45 -2.78 19.03
CA THR A 479 6.60 -2.69 20.49
C THR A 479 5.35 -2.10 21.11
N GLU A 480 4.87 -0.98 20.56
CA GLU A 480 3.61 -0.33 20.91
C GLU A 480 2.96 0.33 19.70
N SER A 481 1.68 0.66 19.83
CA SER A 481 0.95 1.43 18.82
C SER A 481 0.08 2.51 19.46
N VAL A 482 -0.02 3.65 18.78
CA VAL A 482 -0.92 4.75 19.08
C VAL A 482 -2.01 4.78 18.01
N LEU A 483 -3.27 4.80 18.42
CA LEU A 483 -4.41 4.97 17.51
C LEU A 483 -4.82 6.43 17.38
N VAL A 484 -5.24 6.83 16.19
CA VAL A 484 -5.85 8.15 15.92
C VAL A 484 -7.16 7.96 15.21
N VAL A 485 -8.29 8.31 15.87
CA VAL A 485 -9.64 8.01 15.37
C VAL A 485 -10.59 9.17 15.64
N ALA A 486 -11.34 9.62 14.63
CA ALA A 486 -12.44 10.56 14.86
C ALA A 486 -13.55 9.87 15.70
N GLN A 487 -13.94 10.49 16.82
CA GLN A 487 -14.84 9.84 17.77
C GLN A 487 -16.31 9.98 17.39
N SER A 488 -16.98 8.86 17.29
CA SER A 488 -18.45 8.77 17.24
C SER A 488 -18.90 7.40 17.81
N LYS A 489 -20.21 7.25 18.10
CA LYS A 489 -20.75 5.97 18.59
C LYS A 489 -20.61 4.81 17.60
N GLU A 490 -20.60 5.11 16.32
CA GLU A 490 -20.46 4.12 15.23
C GLU A 490 -19.02 3.63 15.11
N ARG A 491 -18.07 4.40 15.62
CA ARG A 491 -16.63 4.08 15.57
C ARG A 491 -16.09 3.55 16.90
N PHE A 492 -16.63 4.02 18.03
CA PHE A 492 -16.22 3.62 19.38
C PHE A 492 -17.24 2.60 19.92
N LEU A 493 -16.92 1.33 19.84
CA LEU A 493 -17.83 0.22 20.14
C LEU A 493 -17.43 -0.50 21.43
N ASP A 494 -18.38 -1.12 22.14
CA ASP A 494 -18.04 -2.00 23.26
C ASP A 494 -17.18 -3.19 22.79
N ARG A 495 -17.53 -3.74 21.61
CA ARG A 495 -16.78 -4.76 20.91
C ARG A 495 -16.90 -4.56 19.39
N VAL A 496 -15.77 -4.57 18.70
CA VAL A 496 -15.81 -4.53 17.21
C VAL A 496 -16.39 -5.83 16.66
N PRO A 497 -17.22 -5.76 15.60
CA PRO A 497 -17.85 -6.94 15.00
C PRO A 497 -16.87 -7.84 14.24
N TYR A 498 -15.70 -7.31 13.90
CA TYR A 498 -14.62 -8.00 13.20
C TYR A 498 -13.28 -7.46 13.72
N ILE A 499 -12.42 -8.32 14.21
CA ILE A 499 -11.09 -7.93 14.68
C ILE A 499 -10.13 -7.99 13.50
N THR A 500 -9.90 -6.85 12.85
CA THR A 500 -8.83 -6.74 11.83
C THR A 500 -7.47 -6.84 12.49
N ALA A 501 -7.26 -6.12 13.59
CA ALA A 501 -6.01 -6.10 14.35
C ALA A 501 -6.31 -6.16 15.84
N PRO A 502 -5.61 -7.04 16.61
CA PRO A 502 -5.78 -7.12 18.06
C PRO A 502 -5.22 -5.88 18.76
N GLY A 503 -5.84 -5.53 19.89
CA GLY A 503 -5.51 -4.33 20.64
C GLY A 503 -4.39 -4.48 21.65
N ASP A 504 -3.81 -5.65 21.88
CA ASP A 504 -2.90 -5.93 23.00
C ASP A 504 -1.72 -4.96 23.10
N ARG A 505 -1.19 -4.52 21.96
CA ARG A 505 -0.06 -3.59 21.87
C ARG A 505 -0.46 -2.15 21.57
N VAL A 506 -1.77 -1.88 21.52
CA VAL A 506 -2.28 -0.51 21.42
C VAL A 506 -2.36 0.05 22.81
N THR A 507 -1.49 0.99 23.14
CA THR A 507 -1.36 1.54 24.50
C THR A 507 -2.09 2.86 24.68
N ARG A 508 -2.24 3.64 23.61
CA ARG A 508 -2.89 4.95 23.62
C ARG A 508 -3.83 5.13 22.43
N LEU A 509 -4.96 5.76 22.67
CA LEU A 509 -5.94 6.16 21.66
C LEU A 509 -6.15 7.67 21.76
N VAL A 510 -5.95 8.38 20.67
CA VAL A 510 -6.24 9.80 20.52
C VAL A 510 -7.45 9.96 19.62
N SER A 511 -8.43 10.72 20.11
CA SER A 511 -9.63 11.03 19.34
C SER A 511 -9.79 12.52 19.11
N THR A 512 -10.79 12.91 18.32
CA THR A 512 -11.18 14.32 18.15
C THR A 512 -11.76 14.97 19.42
N LEU A 513 -11.93 14.23 20.51
CA LEU A 513 -12.50 14.73 21.78
C LEU A 513 -11.55 14.57 22.97
N GLY A 514 -10.59 13.65 22.92
CA GLY A 514 -9.70 13.41 24.05
C GLY A 514 -8.71 12.28 23.83
N VAL A 515 -7.93 12.01 24.86
CA VAL A 515 -6.88 11.00 24.92
C VAL A 515 -7.22 9.93 25.93
N TYR A 516 -6.95 8.70 25.58
CA TYR A 516 -7.29 7.50 26.33
C TYR A 516 -6.04 6.64 26.49
N ASP A 517 -5.73 6.28 27.72
CA ASP A 517 -4.67 5.33 28.05
C ASP A 517 -5.26 4.02 28.55
N LYS A 518 -4.56 2.91 28.35
CA LYS A 518 -5.01 1.62 28.88
C LYS A 518 -4.76 1.50 30.37
N ASP A 519 -5.83 1.12 31.08
CA ASP A 519 -5.78 0.69 32.46
C ASP A 519 -6.54 -0.63 32.60
N GLN A 520 -5.88 -1.67 33.12
CA GLN A 520 -6.42 -3.03 33.25
C GLN A 520 -6.98 -3.61 31.94
N GLY A 521 -6.31 -3.30 30.82
CA GLY A 521 -6.65 -3.81 29.48
C GLY A 521 -7.76 -3.07 28.74
N GLU A 522 -8.36 -2.02 29.34
CA GLU A 522 -9.39 -1.19 28.70
C GLU A 522 -8.97 0.28 28.64
N PHE A 523 -9.46 1.01 27.65
CA PHE A 523 -9.24 2.44 27.53
C PHE A 523 -10.00 3.23 28.60
N VAL A 524 -9.29 4.17 29.22
CA VAL A 524 -9.78 5.13 30.21
C VAL A 524 -9.48 6.52 29.70
N LEU A 525 -10.44 7.44 29.75
CA LEU A 525 -10.22 8.85 29.38
C LEU A 525 -9.25 9.50 30.37
N THR A 526 -8.11 9.97 29.89
CA THR A 526 -7.05 10.58 30.69
C THR A 526 -6.81 12.05 30.36
N GLY A 527 -7.18 12.50 29.16
CA GLY A 527 -6.97 13.88 28.73
C GLY A 527 -8.08 14.40 27.82
N VAL A 528 -8.35 15.69 27.87
CA VAL A 528 -9.31 16.42 27.03
C VAL A 528 -8.73 17.73 26.51
N PHE A 529 -9.34 18.29 25.46
CA PHE A 529 -8.87 19.52 24.84
C PHE A 529 -9.53 20.79 25.40
N ASP A 530 -10.60 20.65 26.15
CA ASP A 530 -11.33 21.78 26.75
C ASP A 530 -10.93 21.96 28.23
N SER A 531 -10.85 23.20 28.68
CA SER A 531 -10.58 23.57 30.07
C SER A 531 -11.70 23.15 31.03
N ASP A 532 -12.96 23.06 30.57
CA ASP A 532 -14.04 22.42 31.31
C ASP A 532 -13.95 20.88 31.14
N THR A 533 -13.04 20.27 31.88
CA THR A 533 -12.79 18.82 31.85
C THR A 533 -14.03 17.98 32.16
N VAL A 534 -14.98 18.50 32.95
CA VAL A 534 -16.21 17.79 33.33
C VAL A 534 -17.18 17.75 32.14
N ALA A 535 -17.39 18.89 31.47
CA ALA A 535 -18.23 18.96 30.28
C ALA A 535 -17.64 18.13 29.14
N ALA A 536 -16.33 18.26 28.88
CA ALA A 536 -15.61 17.50 27.85
C ALA A 536 -15.68 15.98 28.12
N ALA A 537 -15.43 15.53 29.33
CA ALA A 537 -15.56 14.11 29.68
C ALA A 537 -17.00 13.58 29.49
N ARG A 538 -18.01 14.40 29.76
CA ARG A 538 -19.42 14.05 29.49
C ARG A 538 -19.67 13.88 27.99
N GLU A 539 -19.13 14.78 27.16
CA GLU A 539 -19.23 14.64 25.70
C GLU A 539 -18.50 13.39 25.17
N CYS A 540 -17.30 13.09 25.66
CA CYS A 540 -16.59 11.85 25.34
C CYS A 540 -17.46 10.62 25.67
N LYS A 541 -18.11 10.57 26.83
CA LYS A 541 -19.03 9.49 27.20
C LYS A 541 -20.25 9.41 26.28
N GLN A 542 -20.83 10.54 25.91
CA GLN A 542 -22.01 10.58 25.04
C GLN A 542 -21.72 10.06 23.64
N ARG A 543 -20.50 10.25 23.15
CA ARG A 543 -20.04 9.79 21.82
C ARG A 543 -19.23 8.49 21.88
N CYS A 544 -19.33 7.75 22.98
CA CYS A 544 -18.72 6.43 23.16
C CYS A 544 -19.81 5.35 23.17
N GLY A 545 -19.55 4.21 22.55
CA GLY A 545 -20.45 3.07 22.49
C GLY A 545 -20.32 2.10 23.67
N TRP A 546 -19.39 2.33 24.60
CA TRP A 546 -19.24 1.56 25.84
C TRP A 546 -19.34 2.46 27.06
N ASP A 547 -19.46 1.85 28.26
CA ASP A 547 -19.43 2.59 29.53
C ASP A 547 -18.00 3.06 29.82
N LEU A 548 -17.69 4.25 29.30
CA LEU A 548 -16.35 4.84 29.32
C LEU A 548 -15.95 5.19 30.75
N ARG A 549 -14.89 4.55 31.25
CA ARG A 549 -14.20 4.94 32.48
C ARG A 549 -13.44 6.26 32.27
N VAL A 550 -13.47 7.10 33.30
CA VAL A 550 -12.74 8.39 33.31
C VAL A 550 -11.72 8.32 34.45
N ALA A 551 -10.52 8.73 34.20
CA ALA A 551 -9.46 8.81 35.18
C ALA A 551 -9.87 9.75 36.35
N ARG A 552 -9.32 9.50 37.54
CA ARG A 552 -9.58 10.35 38.71
C ARG A 552 -9.16 11.81 38.48
N VAL A 553 -8.10 12.00 37.73
CA VAL A 553 -7.62 13.31 37.24
C VAL A 553 -7.62 13.24 35.74
N VAL A 554 -8.33 14.13 35.08
CA VAL A 554 -8.35 14.30 33.63
C VAL A 554 -7.53 15.56 33.32
N GLU A 555 -6.53 15.40 32.48
CA GLU A 555 -5.65 16.49 32.09
C GLU A 555 -6.32 17.39 31.03
N THR A 556 -6.11 18.70 31.10
CA THR A 556 -6.34 19.59 29.97
C THR A 556 -5.09 19.62 29.11
N LEU A 557 -5.21 19.18 27.86
CA LEU A 557 -4.09 19.10 26.93
C LEU A 557 -3.81 20.48 26.32
N ASP A 558 -2.55 20.79 26.14
CA ASP A 558 -2.12 22.04 25.50
C ASP A 558 -2.66 22.12 24.06
N PRO A 559 -3.20 23.26 23.65
CA PRO A 559 -3.67 23.45 22.30
C PRO A 559 -2.51 23.32 21.27
N PRO A 560 -2.82 23.01 20.00
CA PRO A 560 -1.82 23.05 18.93
C PRO A 560 -1.14 24.41 18.83
N THR A 561 0.16 24.40 18.62
CA THR A 561 0.92 25.62 18.30
C THR A 561 0.65 26.05 16.86
N THR A 562 0.92 27.31 16.54
CA THR A 562 0.81 27.82 15.17
C THR A 562 1.71 27.06 14.20
N GLU A 563 2.89 26.66 14.65
CA GLU A 563 3.87 25.95 13.83
C GLU A 563 3.42 24.52 13.50
N GLU A 564 2.94 23.76 14.48
CA GLU A 564 2.36 22.43 14.26
C GLU A 564 1.20 22.48 13.26
N VAL A 565 0.30 23.46 13.41
CA VAL A 565 -0.85 23.62 12.50
C VAL A 565 -0.40 23.99 11.08
N ARG A 566 0.55 24.90 10.93
CA ARG A 566 1.11 25.28 9.62
C ARG A 566 1.77 24.08 8.95
N THR A 567 2.56 23.32 9.68
CA THR A 567 3.23 22.12 9.18
C THR A 567 2.22 21.08 8.66
N LEU A 568 1.16 20.80 9.42
CA LEU A 568 0.07 19.90 8.97
C LEU A 568 -0.60 20.41 7.69
N ARG A 569 -0.87 21.70 7.61
CA ARG A 569 -1.54 22.32 6.45
C ARG A 569 -0.69 22.34 5.20
N VAL A 570 0.62 22.40 5.36
CA VAL A 570 1.59 22.31 4.26
C VAL A 570 1.74 20.85 3.79
N PHE A 571 1.68 19.86 4.68
CA PHE A 571 1.64 18.45 4.29
C PHE A 571 0.36 18.09 3.53
N ASP A 572 -0.78 18.60 3.97
CA ASP A 572 -2.09 18.34 3.38
C ASP A 572 -2.81 19.66 3.01
N PRO A 573 -2.34 20.39 1.98
CA PRO A 573 -2.91 21.68 1.63
C PRO A 573 -4.36 21.60 1.17
N LYS A 574 -4.78 20.43 0.65
CA LYS A 574 -6.17 20.20 0.20
C LYS A 574 -7.12 19.77 1.33
N GLY A 575 -6.60 19.48 2.52
CA GLY A 575 -7.40 19.13 3.69
C GLY A 575 -8.03 17.75 3.66
N TRP A 576 -7.45 16.81 2.94
CA TRP A 576 -8.04 15.47 2.78
C TRP A 576 -8.02 14.61 4.05
N PHE A 577 -6.98 14.76 4.88
CA PHE A 577 -6.81 13.98 6.10
C PHE A 577 -7.01 14.81 7.38
N ARG A 578 -7.12 16.13 7.25
CA ARG A 578 -7.24 17.07 8.39
C ARG A 578 -8.60 17.77 8.46
N SER A 579 -9.59 17.35 7.66
CA SER A 579 -10.95 17.92 7.65
C SER A 579 -12.02 16.88 7.96
#